data_1aba9023f9634817823e9dd63d064df0
#
_entry.id   1aba9023f9634817823e9dd63d064df0
#
_cell.length_a   1.000
_cell.length_b   1.000
_cell.length_c   1.000
_cell.angle_alpha   90.00
_cell.angle_beta   90.00
_cell.angle_gamma   90.00
#
_symmetry.space_group_name_H-M   'P 1'
#
loop_
_entity.id
_entity.type
_entity.pdbx_description
1 polymer ?
#
loop_
_entity_poly.entity_id
_entity_poly.type
_entity_poly.pdbx_seq_one_letter_code
_entity_poly.pdbx_strand_id
1 'polypeptide(L)'
;MHLLAALGCDTLAFGAETPDAAALLDTARLLDGEELNARIRQNLATGMTYAAARAAAADALHPGTGGLLRTPNNILGIEYCKAILHRHAALTPLALPRLGAAHGGGAGAHAGTPMASASFLRGLPQPDWEPFVPARAAELYGRAAADGLLLDGARLETAVLALLRMQDPANFAQVRGVSEGLENRLTAAVREADSLDDLYTRLKTKRYPHARLRRLVLDAALGFPAELPMPPYLHVLGARKAALPRLKQASLPAATALADLARTGPEAAKISRLHNKAVDFSSLCREKIQPMGLAFTAKPVVI
;
A
#
# COMPACT_ATOMS: atom_id res chain seq x y z
N MET A 1 10.70 -4.37 3.31
CA MET A 1 12.07 -4.74 3.75
C MET A 1 12.22 -6.23 4.07
N HIS A 2 11.39 -6.82 4.94
CA HIS A 2 11.50 -8.22 5.32
C HIS A 2 11.59 -9.20 4.12
N LEU A 3 10.71 -9.10 3.14
CA LEU A 3 10.73 -9.97 1.94
C LEU A 3 11.93 -9.70 1.04
N LEU A 4 12.36 -8.45 0.90
CA LEU A 4 13.54 -8.10 0.08
C LEU A 4 14.83 -8.63 0.72
N ALA A 5 14.96 -8.47 2.03
CA ALA A 5 16.08 -9.06 2.77
C ALA A 5 16.09 -10.59 2.66
N ALA A 6 14.92 -11.23 2.76
CA ALA A 6 14.80 -12.67 2.62
C ALA A 6 15.15 -13.19 1.21
N LEU A 7 14.99 -12.35 0.17
CA LEU A 7 15.43 -12.63 -1.20
C LEU A 7 16.94 -12.40 -1.42
N GLY A 8 17.64 -11.85 -0.44
CA GLY A 8 19.05 -11.49 -0.58
C GLY A 8 19.28 -10.25 -1.45
N CYS A 9 18.31 -9.32 -1.49
CA CYS A 9 18.53 -8.03 -2.12
C CYS A 9 19.54 -7.22 -1.32
N ASP A 10 20.45 -6.52 -2.00
CA ASP A 10 21.47 -5.65 -1.42
C ASP A 10 21.15 -4.16 -1.60
N THR A 11 20.27 -3.83 -2.52
CA THR A 11 19.94 -2.46 -2.88
C THR A 11 18.42 -2.28 -2.99
N LEU A 12 17.92 -1.18 -2.44
CA LEU A 12 16.54 -0.72 -2.64
C LEU A 12 16.53 0.59 -3.40
N ALA A 13 16.15 0.58 -4.68
CA ALA A 13 15.97 1.78 -5.48
C ALA A 13 14.52 2.31 -5.36
N PHE A 14 14.37 3.61 -5.17
CA PHE A 14 13.07 4.29 -5.11
C PHE A 14 13.15 5.72 -5.63
N GLY A 15 12.04 6.25 -6.15
CA GLY A 15 11.95 7.63 -6.58
C GLY A 15 11.74 8.60 -5.41
N ALA A 16 12.44 9.73 -5.42
CA ALA A 16 12.31 10.77 -4.42
C ALA A 16 12.32 12.17 -5.06
N GLU A 17 11.67 13.14 -4.42
CA GLU A 17 11.77 14.54 -4.86
C GLU A 17 13.17 15.11 -4.58
N THR A 18 13.79 14.66 -3.49
CA THR A 18 15.20 14.92 -3.17
C THR A 18 15.97 13.60 -3.28
N PRO A 19 16.73 13.38 -4.37
CA PRO A 19 17.42 12.12 -4.62
C PRO A 19 18.73 12.01 -3.83
N ASP A 20 18.66 12.24 -2.53
CA ASP A 20 19.76 12.14 -1.56
C ASP A 20 19.44 11.07 -0.52
N ALA A 21 19.95 9.87 -0.76
CA ALA A 21 19.72 8.72 0.11
C ALA A 21 20.33 8.92 1.51
N ALA A 22 21.43 9.66 1.62
CA ALA A 22 22.08 9.94 2.91
C ALA A 22 21.19 10.86 3.76
N ALA A 23 20.70 11.97 3.18
CA ALA A 23 19.80 12.89 3.87
C ALA A 23 18.48 12.20 4.30
N LEU A 24 17.92 11.31 3.46
CA LEU A 24 16.73 10.53 3.81
C LEU A 24 17.02 9.53 4.95
N LEU A 25 18.18 8.90 4.96
CA LEU A 25 18.60 7.97 6.01
C LEU A 25 18.85 8.69 7.34
N ASP A 26 19.48 9.86 7.32
CA ASP A 26 19.70 10.68 8.51
C ASP A 26 18.39 11.21 9.07
N THR A 27 17.48 11.62 8.20
CA THR A 27 16.11 11.96 8.61
C THR A 27 15.40 10.77 9.26
N ALA A 28 15.58 9.56 8.72
CA ALA A 28 15.00 8.35 9.30
C ALA A 28 15.51 8.08 10.71
N ARG A 29 16.82 8.26 10.97
CA ARG A 29 17.43 8.16 12.31
C ARG A 29 16.86 9.20 13.27
N LEU A 30 16.76 10.45 12.81
CA LEU A 30 16.20 11.55 13.59
C LEU A 30 14.76 11.26 14.04
N LEU A 31 13.94 10.66 13.16
CA LEU A 31 12.52 10.39 13.44
C LEU A 31 12.28 9.36 14.54
N ASP A 32 13.27 8.57 14.91
CA ASP A 32 13.19 7.61 16.02
C ASP A 32 13.70 8.20 17.35
N GLY A 33 14.21 9.44 17.34
CA GLY A 33 14.75 10.09 18.52
C GLY A 33 13.69 10.55 19.52
N GLU A 34 13.96 10.40 20.81
CA GLU A 34 13.06 10.84 21.90
C GLU A 34 12.89 12.36 21.91
N GLU A 35 13.95 13.10 21.64
CA GLU A 35 13.94 14.57 21.59
C GLU A 35 12.98 15.09 20.52
N LEU A 36 12.99 14.48 19.33
CA LEU A 36 12.04 14.83 18.28
C LEU A 36 10.60 14.57 18.72
N ASN A 37 10.34 13.42 19.32
CA ASN A 37 9.01 13.07 19.80
C ASN A 37 8.51 14.04 20.89
N ALA A 38 9.39 14.53 21.76
CA ALA A 38 9.07 15.54 22.76
C ALA A 38 8.69 16.87 22.08
N ARG A 39 9.46 17.32 21.08
CA ARG A 39 9.17 18.55 20.32
C ARG A 39 7.89 18.45 19.50
N ILE A 40 7.61 17.29 18.90
CA ILE A 40 6.33 17.05 18.20
C ILE A 40 5.17 17.23 19.18
N ARG A 41 5.22 16.67 20.39
CA ARG A 41 4.17 16.83 21.39
C ARG A 41 3.98 18.30 21.80
N GLN A 42 5.07 19.04 21.98
CA GLN A 42 5.02 20.48 22.25
C GLN A 42 4.32 21.25 21.12
N ASN A 43 4.72 21.00 19.88
CA ASN A 43 4.12 21.65 18.71
C ASN A 43 2.62 21.29 18.54
N LEU A 44 2.23 20.04 18.81
CA LEU A 44 0.83 19.62 18.80
C LEU A 44 -0.01 20.38 19.85
N ALA A 45 0.57 20.66 21.03
CA ALA A 45 -0.10 21.42 22.08
C ALA A 45 -0.40 22.88 21.66
N THR A 46 0.33 23.44 20.68
CA THR A 46 0.04 24.77 20.09
C THR A 46 -1.05 24.75 19.01
N GLY A 47 -1.67 23.59 18.74
CA GLY A 47 -2.73 23.42 17.74
C GLY A 47 -2.24 23.09 16.33
N MET A 48 -0.96 22.80 16.13
CA MET A 48 -0.45 22.36 14.84
C MET A 48 -1.02 21.00 14.43
N THR A 49 -1.17 20.77 13.12
CA THR A 49 -1.41 19.41 12.61
C THR A 49 -0.18 18.53 12.83
N TYR A 50 -0.36 17.21 12.93
CA TYR A 50 0.77 16.29 13.14
C TYR A 50 1.87 16.44 12.08
N ALA A 51 1.50 16.59 10.80
CA ALA A 51 2.48 16.77 9.72
C ALA A 51 3.29 18.08 9.87
N ALA A 52 2.63 19.18 10.22
CA ALA A 52 3.29 20.46 10.46
C ALA A 52 4.18 20.41 11.73
N ALA A 53 3.67 19.83 12.82
CA ALA A 53 4.39 19.66 14.06
C ALA A 53 5.66 18.82 13.90
N ARG A 54 5.57 17.71 13.15
CA ARG A 54 6.69 16.81 12.82
C ARG A 54 7.75 17.53 11.97
N ALA A 55 7.34 18.25 10.93
CA ALA A 55 8.26 18.99 10.07
C ALA A 55 8.97 20.12 10.82
N ALA A 56 8.24 20.90 11.62
CA ALA A 56 8.82 21.97 12.44
C ALA A 56 9.78 21.43 13.51
N ALA A 57 9.43 20.33 14.16
CA ALA A 57 10.30 19.71 15.16
C ALA A 57 11.59 19.17 14.53
N ALA A 58 11.52 18.60 13.34
CA ALA A 58 12.68 18.11 12.60
C ALA A 58 13.60 19.25 12.15
N ASP A 59 13.05 20.34 11.63
CA ASP A 59 13.82 21.55 11.26
C ASP A 59 14.52 22.19 12.44
N ALA A 60 13.89 22.19 13.63
CA ALA A 60 14.48 22.75 14.84
C ALA A 60 15.68 21.94 15.35
N LEU A 61 15.75 20.63 15.05
CA LEU A 61 16.88 19.76 15.41
C LEU A 61 17.95 19.75 14.32
N HIS A 62 17.53 19.66 13.07
CA HIS A 62 18.40 19.64 11.90
C HIS A 62 17.80 20.52 10.80
N PRO A 63 18.32 21.74 10.59
CA PRO A 63 17.82 22.66 9.58
C PRO A 63 17.76 22.03 8.17
N GLY A 64 16.64 22.24 7.48
CA GLY A 64 16.37 21.67 6.15
C GLY A 64 15.64 20.32 6.15
N THR A 65 15.64 19.60 7.25
CA THR A 65 15.01 18.26 7.35
C THR A 65 13.47 18.31 7.23
N GLY A 66 12.86 19.40 7.74
CA GLY A 66 11.41 19.58 7.64
C GLY A 66 10.92 19.68 6.20
N GLY A 67 11.75 20.18 5.28
CA GLY A 67 11.46 20.20 3.85
C GLY A 67 11.28 18.79 3.28
N LEU A 68 12.12 17.84 3.69
CA LEU A 68 12.04 16.43 3.26
C LEU A 68 10.74 15.77 3.73
N LEU A 69 10.20 16.20 4.85
CA LEU A 69 8.96 15.67 5.43
C LEU A 69 7.66 16.27 4.85
N ARG A 70 7.76 17.14 3.84
CA ARG A 70 6.61 17.78 3.19
C ARG A 70 6.25 17.16 1.85
N THR A 71 7.13 16.35 1.27
CA THR A 71 6.93 15.75 -0.05
C THR A 71 6.67 14.25 0.04
N PRO A 72 5.67 13.74 -0.69
CA PRO A 72 5.17 12.37 -0.49
C PRO A 72 6.19 11.26 -0.74
N ASN A 73 7.03 11.39 -1.79
CA ASN A 73 7.98 10.34 -2.10
C ASN A 73 9.21 10.39 -1.21
N ASN A 74 9.63 11.57 -0.73
CA ASN A 74 10.65 11.66 0.32
C ASN A 74 10.15 11.01 1.61
N ILE A 75 8.89 11.27 2.02
CA ILE A 75 8.29 10.61 3.19
C ILE A 75 8.32 9.09 3.02
N LEU A 76 7.94 8.58 1.85
CA LEU A 76 8.00 7.14 1.57
C LEU A 76 9.44 6.61 1.61
N GLY A 77 10.39 7.33 1.03
CA GLY A 77 11.81 7.00 1.07
C GLY A 77 12.35 6.96 2.50
N ILE A 78 11.98 7.93 3.34
CA ILE A 78 12.33 7.95 4.76
C ILE A 78 11.75 6.74 5.49
N GLU A 79 10.50 6.36 5.23
CA GLU A 79 9.90 5.15 5.83
C GLU A 79 10.60 3.86 5.36
N TYR A 80 11.11 3.81 4.13
CA TYR A 80 11.98 2.72 3.67
C TYR A 80 13.30 2.69 4.44
N CYS A 81 13.94 3.83 4.62
CA CYS A 81 15.17 3.96 5.40
C CYS A 81 14.96 3.53 6.87
N LYS A 82 13.86 3.96 7.50
CA LYS A 82 13.47 3.51 8.84
C LYS A 82 13.34 1.98 8.90
N ALA A 83 12.65 1.39 7.94
CA ALA A 83 12.47 -0.05 7.90
C ALA A 83 13.79 -0.81 7.66
N ILE A 84 14.75 -0.24 6.94
CA ILE A 84 16.12 -0.77 6.81
C ILE A 84 16.83 -0.75 8.17
N LEU A 85 16.81 0.39 8.86
CA LEU A 85 17.44 0.56 10.17
C LEU A 85 16.85 -0.36 11.23
N HIS A 86 15.52 -0.36 11.39
CA HIS A 86 14.82 -1.16 12.42
C HIS A 86 14.97 -2.66 12.23
N ARG A 87 15.25 -3.11 11.01
CA ARG A 87 15.43 -4.53 10.72
C ARG A 87 16.90 -4.93 10.59
N HIS A 88 17.81 -3.98 10.78
CA HIS A 88 19.23 -4.22 10.52
C HIS A 88 19.47 -4.92 9.17
N ALA A 89 18.66 -4.53 8.16
CA ALA A 89 18.70 -5.16 6.85
C ALA A 89 19.97 -4.70 6.10
N ALA A 90 20.67 -5.64 5.50
CA ALA A 90 21.84 -5.37 4.64
C ALA A 90 21.39 -4.82 3.26
N LEU A 91 20.61 -3.73 3.28
CA LEU A 91 20.06 -3.07 2.09
C LEU A 91 20.58 -1.64 2.02
N THR A 92 21.17 -1.28 0.88
CA THR A 92 21.59 0.09 0.60
C THR A 92 20.43 0.84 -0.07
N PRO A 93 19.95 1.97 0.49
CA PRO A 93 18.95 2.79 -0.17
C PRO A 93 19.57 3.55 -1.36
N LEU A 94 18.89 3.52 -2.50
CA LEU A 94 19.24 4.28 -3.71
C LEU A 94 18.08 5.18 -4.10
N ALA A 95 18.19 6.47 -3.78
CA ALA A 95 17.21 7.46 -4.14
C ALA A 95 17.43 7.94 -5.58
N LEU A 96 16.46 7.75 -6.45
CA LEU A 96 16.46 8.21 -7.83
C LEU A 96 15.65 9.51 -7.94
N PRO A 97 16.06 10.47 -8.79
CA PRO A 97 15.30 11.67 -9.00
C PRO A 97 13.93 11.33 -9.61
N ARG A 98 12.88 11.90 -9.06
CA ARG A 98 11.55 11.80 -9.65
C ARG A 98 11.45 12.69 -10.88
N LEU A 99 11.10 12.09 -12.00
CA LEU A 99 10.94 12.77 -13.28
C LEU A 99 9.46 12.95 -13.64
N GLY A 100 9.14 14.01 -14.38
CA GLY A 100 7.78 14.24 -14.90
C GLY A 100 6.86 15.00 -13.97
N ALA A 101 5.57 14.64 -13.95
CA ALA A 101 4.52 15.36 -13.23
C ALA A 101 4.69 15.32 -11.71
N ALA A 102 4.45 16.47 -11.05
CA ALA A 102 4.39 16.56 -9.59
C ALA A 102 3.31 15.63 -9.02
N HIS A 103 3.38 15.35 -7.72
CA HIS A 103 2.36 14.53 -7.04
C HIS A 103 0.98 15.21 -7.15
N GLY A 104 -0.01 14.49 -7.69
CA GLY A 104 -1.34 15.05 -7.97
C GLY A 104 -1.40 15.95 -9.22
N GLY A 105 -0.28 16.14 -9.92
CA GLY A 105 -0.24 16.86 -11.20
C GLY A 105 -0.85 16.04 -12.36
N GLY A 106 -1.15 16.75 -13.47
CA GLY A 106 -1.69 16.14 -14.68
C GLY A 106 -0.65 15.38 -15.52
N ALA A 107 -0.82 15.43 -16.82
CA ALA A 107 0.17 14.95 -17.78
C ALA A 107 1.31 15.94 -17.97
N GLY A 108 2.49 15.43 -18.33
CA GLY A 108 3.68 16.18 -18.67
C GLY A 108 4.55 15.38 -19.63
N ALA A 109 5.77 15.83 -19.85
CA ALA A 109 6.77 15.07 -20.63
C ALA A 109 8.15 15.23 -20.00
N HIS A 110 8.98 14.22 -20.15
CA HIS A 110 10.40 14.28 -19.82
C HIS A 110 11.21 13.72 -20.99
N ALA A 111 12.15 14.52 -21.53
CA ALA A 111 12.94 14.17 -22.71
C ALA A 111 12.09 13.64 -23.88
N GLY A 112 10.94 14.28 -24.14
CA GLY A 112 10.01 13.89 -25.21
C GLY A 112 9.11 12.69 -24.91
N THR A 113 9.30 12.00 -23.78
CA THR A 113 8.44 10.89 -23.36
C THR A 113 7.26 11.42 -22.54
N PRO A 114 6.01 11.11 -22.93
CA PRO A 114 4.84 11.46 -22.13
C PRO A 114 4.90 10.82 -20.74
N MET A 115 4.63 11.60 -19.69
CA MET A 115 4.59 11.15 -18.31
C MET A 115 3.35 11.70 -17.61
N ALA A 116 2.76 10.90 -16.77
CA ALA A 116 1.59 11.31 -15.99
C ALA A 116 1.63 10.77 -14.57
N SER A 117 0.96 11.46 -13.65
CA SER A 117 0.79 10.93 -12.31
C SER A 117 -0.17 9.74 -12.31
N ALA A 118 0.03 8.80 -11.40
CA ALA A 118 -0.87 7.66 -11.25
C ALA A 118 -2.33 8.07 -10.95
N SER A 119 -2.52 9.20 -10.27
CA SER A 119 -3.86 9.76 -10.01
C SER A 119 -4.53 10.24 -11.27
N PHE A 120 -3.78 10.90 -12.15
CA PHE A 120 -4.26 11.34 -13.45
C PHE A 120 -4.66 10.15 -14.32
N LEU A 121 -3.78 9.13 -14.44
CA LEU A 121 -4.06 7.94 -15.25
C LEU A 121 -5.31 7.18 -14.80
N ARG A 122 -5.56 7.09 -13.47
CA ARG A 122 -6.77 6.44 -12.97
C ARG A 122 -8.07 7.18 -13.29
N GLY A 123 -7.99 8.46 -13.59
CA GLY A 123 -9.14 9.28 -14.01
C GLY A 123 -9.38 9.27 -15.51
N LEU A 124 -8.47 8.71 -16.31
CA LEU A 124 -8.62 8.64 -17.75
C LEU A 124 -9.40 7.39 -18.18
N PRO A 125 -10.33 7.53 -19.16
CA PRO A 125 -10.90 6.37 -19.82
C PRO A 125 -9.83 5.68 -20.68
N GLN A 126 -10.03 4.40 -20.98
CA GLN A 126 -9.26 3.74 -22.02
C GLN A 126 -9.78 4.23 -23.40
N PRO A 127 -8.93 4.53 -24.41
CA PRO A 127 -7.48 4.27 -24.47
C PRO A 127 -6.59 5.45 -24.07
N ASP A 128 -7.10 6.54 -23.53
CA ASP A 128 -6.40 7.83 -23.34
C ASP A 128 -5.12 7.73 -22.50
N TRP A 129 -4.98 6.70 -21.69
CA TRP A 129 -3.76 6.47 -20.88
C TRP A 129 -2.64 5.72 -21.65
N GLU A 130 -2.92 5.14 -22.84
CA GLU A 130 -1.93 4.36 -23.59
C GLU A 130 -0.62 5.08 -23.88
N PRO A 131 -0.61 6.40 -24.23
CA PRO A 131 0.64 7.12 -24.48
C PRO A 131 1.59 7.19 -23.28
N PHE A 132 1.09 6.95 -22.08
CA PHE A 132 1.84 7.08 -20.81
C PHE A 132 2.38 5.76 -20.28
N VAL A 133 2.14 4.65 -20.96
CA VAL A 133 2.57 3.31 -20.53
C VAL A 133 3.34 2.61 -21.66
N PRO A 134 4.24 1.65 -21.34
CA PRO A 134 4.87 0.85 -22.37
C PRO A 134 3.85 0.11 -23.24
N ALA A 135 4.09 0.03 -24.55
CA ALA A 135 3.17 -0.60 -25.50
C ALA A 135 2.69 -2.00 -25.05
N ARG A 136 3.62 -2.81 -24.52
CA ARG A 136 3.26 -4.14 -24.00
C ARG A 136 2.31 -4.09 -22.80
N ALA A 137 2.42 -3.08 -21.94
CA ALA A 137 1.48 -2.86 -20.85
C ALA A 137 0.10 -2.44 -21.39
N ALA A 138 0.06 -1.54 -22.38
CA ALA A 138 -1.18 -1.14 -23.05
C ALA A 138 -1.93 -2.35 -23.64
N GLU A 139 -1.23 -3.23 -24.36
CA GLU A 139 -1.81 -4.49 -24.88
C GLU A 139 -2.39 -5.39 -23.78
N LEU A 140 -1.67 -5.54 -22.65
CA LEU A 140 -2.12 -6.37 -21.53
C LEU A 140 -3.37 -5.81 -20.87
N TYR A 141 -3.39 -4.50 -20.63
CA TYR A 141 -4.57 -3.83 -20.06
C TYR A 141 -5.75 -3.85 -21.03
N GLY A 142 -5.52 -3.62 -22.33
CA GLY A 142 -6.57 -3.73 -23.35
C GLY A 142 -7.21 -5.11 -23.39
N ARG A 143 -6.42 -6.18 -23.33
CA ARG A 143 -6.94 -7.55 -23.22
C ARG A 143 -7.70 -7.77 -21.92
N ALA A 144 -7.16 -7.32 -20.79
CA ALA A 144 -7.83 -7.46 -19.51
C ALA A 144 -9.21 -6.74 -19.49
N ALA A 145 -9.29 -5.57 -20.14
CA ALA A 145 -10.57 -4.86 -20.32
C ALA A 145 -11.53 -5.65 -21.21
N ALA A 146 -11.08 -6.14 -22.38
CA ALA A 146 -11.90 -6.93 -23.29
C ALA A 146 -12.42 -8.23 -22.65
N ASP A 147 -11.64 -8.83 -21.75
CA ASP A 147 -12.02 -10.02 -20.99
C ASP A 147 -12.92 -9.71 -19.77
N GLY A 148 -13.24 -8.44 -19.50
CA GLY A 148 -14.03 -7.99 -18.36
C GLY A 148 -13.34 -8.19 -17.01
N LEU A 149 -12.01 -8.08 -16.97
CA LEU A 149 -11.21 -8.29 -15.76
C LEU A 149 -10.98 -6.99 -14.96
N LEU A 150 -11.48 -5.86 -15.47
CA LEU A 150 -11.40 -4.59 -14.75
C LEU A 150 -12.37 -4.58 -13.57
N LEU A 151 -12.08 -3.69 -12.61
CA LEU A 151 -12.92 -3.50 -11.43
C LEU A 151 -14.20 -2.76 -11.79
N ASP A 152 -15.33 -3.33 -11.40
CA ASP A 152 -16.65 -2.69 -11.43
C ASP A 152 -16.90 -1.96 -10.09
N GLY A 153 -16.95 -0.64 -10.14
CA GLY A 153 -17.11 0.20 -8.95
C GLY A 153 -18.44 -0.02 -8.24
N ALA A 154 -19.52 -0.24 -8.96
CA ALA A 154 -20.84 -0.47 -8.38
C ALA A 154 -20.92 -1.83 -7.66
N ARG A 155 -20.32 -2.86 -8.25
CA ARG A 155 -20.19 -4.18 -7.58
C ARG A 155 -19.33 -4.10 -6.33
N LEU A 156 -18.19 -3.38 -6.39
CA LEU A 156 -17.33 -3.16 -5.23
C LEU A 156 -18.12 -2.48 -4.11
N GLU A 157 -18.85 -1.42 -4.41
CA GLU A 157 -19.65 -0.68 -3.43
C GLU A 157 -20.69 -1.60 -2.79
N THR A 158 -21.51 -2.27 -3.60
CA THR A 158 -22.54 -3.18 -3.11
C THR A 158 -21.93 -4.30 -2.26
N ALA A 159 -20.84 -4.92 -2.71
CA ALA A 159 -20.19 -6.01 -1.98
C ALA A 159 -19.61 -5.56 -0.65
N VAL A 160 -18.94 -4.39 -0.59
CA VAL A 160 -18.41 -3.83 0.66
C VAL A 160 -19.53 -3.53 1.64
N LEU A 161 -20.58 -2.82 1.21
CA LEU A 161 -21.74 -2.48 2.06
C LEU A 161 -22.45 -3.74 2.57
N ALA A 162 -22.65 -4.74 1.70
CA ALA A 162 -23.26 -6.02 2.09
C ALA A 162 -22.42 -6.73 3.18
N LEU A 163 -21.12 -6.87 2.97
CA LEU A 163 -20.23 -7.51 3.97
C LEU A 163 -20.23 -6.77 5.30
N LEU A 164 -20.21 -5.43 5.29
CA LEU A 164 -20.24 -4.64 6.52
C LEU A 164 -21.56 -4.77 7.28
N ARG A 165 -22.69 -4.78 6.57
CA ARG A 165 -24.04 -4.88 7.16
C ARG A 165 -24.35 -6.28 7.70
N MET A 166 -23.70 -7.31 7.15
CA MET A 166 -23.90 -8.70 7.58
C MET A 166 -22.98 -9.12 8.73
N GLN A 167 -22.02 -8.29 9.11
CA GLN A 167 -21.13 -8.57 10.25
C GLN A 167 -21.76 -8.15 11.58
N ASP A 168 -21.39 -8.86 12.64
CA ASP A 168 -21.63 -8.39 13.99
C ASP A 168 -20.80 -7.11 14.24
N PRO A 169 -21.44 -5.98 14.64
CA PRO A 169 -20.72 -4.74 14.93
C PRO A 169 -19.61 -4.89 15.98
N ALA A 170 -19.70 -5.85 16.89
CA ALA A 170 -18.66 -6.14 17.88
C ALA A 170 -17.31 -6.52 17.23
N ASN A 171 -17.34 -7.09 16.02
CA ASN A 171 -16.13 -7.44 15.27
C ASN A 171 -15.34 -6.22 14.81
N PHE A 172 -15.96 -5.05 14.65
CA PHE A 172 -15.28 -3.84 14.20
C PHE A 172 -14.22 -3.37 15.20
N ALA A 173 -14.38 -3.64 16.48
CA ALA A 173 -13.36 -3.30 17.49
C ALA A 173 -12.03 -4.06 17.30
N GLN A 174 -12.05 -5.20 16.61
CA GLN A 174 -10.88 -6.05 16.37
C GLN A 174 -10.21 -5.82 15.02
N VAL A 175 -10.70 -4.86 14.24
CA VAL A 175 -10.18 -4.57 12.90
C VAL A 175 -8.93 -3.71 12.97
N ARG A 176 -7.99 -4.00 12.09
CA ARG A 176 -6.75 -3.22 11.95
C ARG A 176 -7.04 -1.74 11.72
N GLY A 177 -6.38 -0.88 12.49
CA GLY A 177 -6.48 0.57 12.36
C GLY A 177 -7.65 1.22 13.10
N VAL A 178 -8.46 0.43 13.80
CA VAL A 178 -9.47 0.95 14.75
C VAL A 178 -8.77 1.49 15.99
N SER A 179 -9.22 2.64 16.46
CA SER A 179 -8.76 3.29 17.69
C SER A 179 -9.78 4.33 18.17
N GLU A 180 -9.83 4.56 19.47
CA GLU A 180 -10.53 5.71 20.07
C GLU A 180 -12.02 5.87 19.68
N GLY A 181 -12.80 4.79 19.72
CA GLY A 181 -14.23 4.81 19.42
C GLY A 181 -14.58 4.85 17.93
N LEU A 182 -13.59 4.63 17.05
CA LEU A 182 -13.82 4.58 15.60
C LEU A 182 -14.72 3.41 15.20
N GLU A 183 -14.73 2.31 15.98
CA GLU A 183 -15.63 1.17 15.81
C GLU A 183 -17.09 1.56 15.99
N ASN A 184 -17.40 2.41 16.97
CA ASN A 184 -18.77 2.89 17.20
C ASN A 184 -19.22 3.80 16.06
N ARG A 185 -18.32 4.66 15.59
CA ARG A 185 -18.59 5.52 14.46
C ARG A 185 -18.78 4.73 13.17
N LEU A 186 -17.99 3.67 12.94
CA LEU A 186 -18.14 2.76 11.81
C LEU A 186 -19.51 2.05 11.87
N THR A 187 -19.88 1.54 13.03
CA THR A 187 -21.17 0.91 13.26
C THR A 187 -22.34 1.84 12.92
N ALA A 188 -22.31 3.08 13.41
CA ALA A 188 -23.34 4.07 13.12
C ALA A 188 -23.37 4.41 11.61
N ALA A 189 -22.21 4.63 11.01
CA ALA A 189 -22.10 4.96 9.60
C ALA A 189 -22.62 3.83 8.69
N VAL A 190 -22.29 2.57 8.98
CA VAL A 190 -22.74 1.39 8.21
C VAL A 190 -24.25 1.22 8.22
N ARG A 191 -24.92 1.58 9.32
CA ARG A 191 -26.38 1.48 9.43
C ARG A 191 -27.11 2.46 8.50
N GLU A 192 -26.54 3.62 8.29
CA GLU A 192 -27.20 4.72 7.60
C GLU A 192 -26.69 4.97 6.18
N ALA A 193 -25.44 4.58 5.88
CA ALA A 193 -24.82 4.87 4.59
C ALA A 193 -25.55 4.15 3.44
N ASP A 194 -25.82 4.87 2.36
CA ASP A 194 -26.41 4.35 1.11
C ASP A 194 -25.36 4.09 0.02
N SER A 195 -24.17 4.64 0.18
CA SER A 195 -23.04 4.51 -0.74
C SER A 195 -21.70 4.47 0.02
N LEU A 196 -20.61 4.09 -0.67
CA LEU A 196 -19.27 4.18 -0.07
C LEU A 196 -18.84 5.62 0.17
N ASP A 197 -19.22 6.55 -0.69
CA ASP A 197 -18.89 7.97 -0.51
C ASP A 197 -19.62 8.56 0.68
N ASP A 198 -20.90 8.21 0.88
CA ASP A 198 -21.65 8.60 2.08
C ASP A 198 -21.04 7.96 3.34
N LEU A 199 -20.69 6.68 3.29
CA LEU A 199 -19.98 6.00 4.37
C LEU A 199 -18.68 6.73 4.76
N TYR A 200 -17.85 7.08 3.78
CA TYR A 200 -16.61 7.82 4.04
C TYR A 200 -16.88 9.23 4.58
N THR A 201 -17.91 9.90 4.11
CA THR A 201 -18.31 11.23 4.60
C THR A 201 -18.71 11.16 6.06
N ARG A 202 -19.52 10.19 6.47
CA ARG A 202 -19.94 9.95 7.87
C ARG A 202 -18.76 9.58 8.78
N LEU A 203 -17.79 8.82 8.27
CA LEU A 203 -16.59 8.43 8.99
C LEU A 203 -15.60 9.58 9.15
N LYS A 204 -15.61 10.57 8.23
CA LYS A 204 -14.60 11.63 8.16
C LYS A 204 -14.60 12.51 9.38
N THR A 205 -13.40 12.72 9.93
CA THR A 205 -13.11 13.71 10.97
C THR A 205 -11.83 14.47 10.61
N LYS A 206 -11.51 15.54 11.33
CA LYS A 206 -10.22 16.25 11.19
C LYS A 206 -9.02 15.32 11.51
N ARG A 207 -9.23 14.30 12.34
CA ARG A 207 -8.19 13.39 12.84
C ARG A 207 -7.80 12.32 11.81
N TYR A 208 -8.74 11.84 10.99
CA TYR A 208 -8.51 10.68 10.11
C TYR A 208 -8.47 11.07 8.64
N PRO A 209 -7.32 10.86 7.93
CA PRO A 209 -7.26 11.05 6.48
C PRO A 209 -8.13 10.04 5.73
N HIS A 210 -8.68 10.42 4.56
CA HIS A 210 -9.51 9.57 3.72
C HIS A 210 -8.85 8.22 3.38
N ALA A 211 -7.56 8.23 3.06
CA ALA A 211 -6.83 6.99 2.75
C ALA A 211 -6.80 5.98 3.91
N ARG A 212 -6.78 6.46 5.17
CA ARG A 212 -6.90 5.58 6.35
C ARG A 212 -8.29 4.99 6.46
N LEU A 213 -9.32 5.81 6.26
CA LEU A 213 -10.72 5.36 6.34
C LEU A 213 -11.07 4.36 5.24
N ARG A 214 -10.59 4.57 4.01
CA ARG A 214 -10.77 3.62 2.91
C ARG A 214 -10.15 2.25 3.22
N ARG A 215 -8.94 2.23 3.78
CA ARG A 215 -8.32 0.96 4.22
C ARG A 215 -9.09 0.32 5.35
N LEU A 216 -9.50 1.09 6.35
CA LEU A 216 -10.29 0.60 7.48
C LEU A 216 -11.58 -0.06 7.02
N VAL A 217 -12.33 0.57 6.11
CA VAL A 217 -13.59 0.04 5.57
C VAL A 217 -13.36 -1.30 4.86
N LEU A 218 -12.31 -1.42 4.05
CA LEU A 218 -11.98 -2.69 3.39
C LEU A 218 -11.49 -3.75 4.38
N ASP A 219 -10.64 -3.37 5.34
CA ASP A 219 -10.17 -4.28 6.37
C ASP A 219 -11.35 -4.80 7.23
N ALA A 220 -12.32 -3.93 7.55
CA ALA A 220 -13.54 -4.29 8.24
C ALA A 220 -14.43 -5.22 7.40
N ALA A 221 -14.71 -4.88 6.14
CA ALA A 221 -15.52 -5.69 5.26
C ALA A 221 -14.94 -7.11 5.07
N LEU A 222 -13.61 -7.20 4.96
CA LEU A 222 -12.89 -8.46 4.80
C LEU A 222 -12.58 -9.15 6.14
N GLY A 223 -12.82 -8.51 7.28
CA GLY A 223 -12.53 -9.06 8.60
C GLY A 223 -11.03 -9.28 8.83
N PHE A 224 -10.18 -8.33 8.40
CA PHE A 224 -8.75 -8.39 8.68
C PHE A 224 -8.48 -8.02 10.13
N PRO A 225 -7.82 -8.91 10.91
CA PRO A 225 -7.56 -8.68 12.32
C PRO A 225 -6.57 -7.53 12.55
N ALA A 226 -6.61 -6.94 13.74
CA ALA A 226 -5.71 -5.87 14.14
C ALA A 226 -4.24 -6.28 14.00
N GLU A 227 -3.92 -7.52 14.36
CA GLU A 227 -2.57 -8.05 14.28
C GLU A 227 -2.45 -9.12 13.19
N LEU A 228 -1.48 -8.89 12.33
CA LEU A 228 -1.07 -9.85 11.30
C LEU A 228 0.39 -10.23 11.54
N PRO A 229 0.74 -11.52 11.41
CA PRO A 229 2.13 -11.92 11.46
C PRO A 229 2.90 -11.29 10.29
N MET A 230 4.21 -11.23 10.42
CA MET A 230 5.07 -10.89 9.29
C MET A 230 4.86 -11.89 8.17
N PRO A 231 4.94 -11.45 6.88
CA PRO A 231 4.81 -12.38 5.75
C PRO A 231 5.78 -13.56 5.90
N PRO A 232 5.26 -14.80 6.07
CA PRO A 232 6.10 -15.94 6.44
C PRO A 232 6.70 -16.68 5.24
N TYR A 233 6.45 -16.18 4.04
CA TYR A 233 6.88 -16.79 2.78
C TYR A 233 6.99 -15.78 1.63
N LEU A 234 7.58 -16.22 0.54
CA LEU A 234 7.69 -15.53 -0.75
C LEU A 234 6.79 -16.21 -1.79
N HIS A 235 5.64 -15.61 -2.10
CA HIS A 235 4.78 -16.09 -3.18
C HIS A 235 5.24 -15.50 -4.52
N VAL A 236 5.79 -16.34 -5.38
CA VAL A 236 6.39 -15.94 -6.66
C VAL A 236 5.31 -15.94 -7.75
N LEU A 237 4.86 -14.79 -8.14
CA LEU A 237 3.82 -14.60 -9.17
C LEU A 237 4.41 -14.57 -10.58
N GLY A 238 5.69 -14.24 -10.72
CA GLY A 238 6.39 -14.25 -12.00
C GLY A 238 7.89 -14.10 -11.82
N ALA A 239 8.66 -14.67 -12.75
CA ALA A 239 10.11 -14.58 -12.75
C ALA A 239 10.69 -14.83 -14.15
N ARG A 240 11.88 -14.29 -14.39
CA ARG A 240 12.72 -14.78 -15.48
C ARG A 240 13.26 -16.17 -15.13
N LYS A 241 13.25 -17.09 -16.09
CA LYS A 241 13.77 -18.46 -15.89
C LYS A 241 15.17 -18.47 -15.30
N ALA A 242 16.05 -17.57 -15.75
CA ALA A 242 17.41 -17.43 -15.24
C ALA A 242 17.48 -16.98 -13.78
N ALA A 243 16.44 -16.36 -13.22
CA ALA A 243 16.40 -15.90 -11.83
C ALA A 243 15.86 -16.95 -10.84
N LEU A 244 15.15 -17.99 -11.32
CA LEU A 244 14.55 -19.02 -10.47
C LEU A 244 15.55 -19.70 -9.51
N PRO A 245 16.83 -20.01 -9.89
CA PRO A 245 17.78 -20.58 -8.95
C PRO A 245 18.04 -19.73 -7.71
N ARG A 246 17.92 -18.39 -7.80
CA ARG A 246 18.11 -17.49 -6.65
C ARG A 246 17.07 -17.69 -5.55
N LEU A 247 15.86 -18.16 -5.89
CA LEU A 247 14.82 -18.45 -4.90
C LEU A 247 15.23 -19.54 -3.91
N LYS A 248 16.15 -20.42 -4.30
CA LYS A 248 16.70 -21.46 -3.40
C LYS A 248 17.59 -20.88 -2.29
N GLN A 249 18.07 -19.65 -2.47
CA GLN A 249 18.93 -18.96 -1.50
C GLN A 249 18.10 -18.07 -0.56
N ALA A 250 16.80 -17.94 -0.78
CA ALA A 250 15.93 -17.14 0.06
C ALA A 250 15.87 -17.73 1.48
N SER A 251 15.89 -16.85 2.48
CA SER A 251 15.78 -17.25 3.89
C SER A 251 14.38 -17.58 4.34
N LEU A 252 13.37 -17.32 3.49
CA LEU A 252 11.96 -17.70 3.69
C LEU A 252 11.57 -18.76 2.66
N PRO A 253 10.59 -19.62 2.98
CA PRO A 253 9.98 -20.51 2.00
C PRO A 253 9.51 -19.74 0.77
N ALA A 254 9.93 -20.17 -0.42
CA ALA A 254 9.61 -19.53 -1.69
C ALA A 254 9.01 -20.54 -2.66
N ALA A 255 7.83 -20.28 -3.18
CA ALA A 255 7.17 -21.11 -4.17
C ALA A 255 6.24 -20.31 -5.08
N THR A 256 5.89 -20.91 -6.22
CA THR A 256 4.90 -20.36 -7.15
C THR A 256 3.49 -20.81 -6.81
N ALA A 257 3.33 -21.90 -6.08
CA ALA A 257 2.02 -22.41 -5.64
C ALA A 257 1.73 -21.96 -4.21
N LEU A 258 0.68 -21.17 -4.05
CA LEU A 258 0.25 -20.70 -2.72
C LEU A 258 -0.12 -21.85 -1.78
N ALA A 259 -0.62 -22.97 -2.34
CA ALA A 259 -0.95 -24.18 -1.57
C ALA A 259 0.27 -24.80 -0.87
N ASP A 260 1.43 -24.78 -1.52
CA ASP A 260 2.67 -25.30 -0.94
C ASP A 260 3.16 -24.39 0.19
N LEU A 261 3.06 -23.07 -0.03
CA LEU A 261 3.40 -22.06 1.00
C LEU A 261 2.48 -22.17 2.23
N ALA A 262 1.19 -22.39 2.02
CA ALA A 262 0.23 -22.54 3.11
C ALA A 262 0.55 -23.73 4.05
N ARG A 263 1.27 -24.75 3.55
CA ARG A 263 1.67 -25.93 4.34
C ARG A 263 2.93 -25.71 5.17
N THR A 264 3.64 -24.60 4.99
CA THR A 264 4.90 -24.35 5.69
C THR A 264 4.73 -23.99 7.18
N GLY A 265 3.51 -23.70 7.62
CA GLY A 265 3.20 -23.47 9.04
C GLY A 265 1.85 -22.77 9.27
N PRO A 266 1.42 -22.66 10.53
CA PRO A 266 0.10 -22.11 10.87
C PRO A 266 -0.06 -20.64 10.48
N GLU A 267 0.98 -19.82 10.63
CA GLU A 267 0.97 -18.42 10.18
C GLU A 267 0.88 -18.31 8.66
N ALA A 268 1.61 -19.16 7.95
CA ALA A 268 1.53 -19.24 6.49
C ALA A 268 0.13 -19.64 6.01
N ALA A 269 -0.49 -20.61 6.65
CA ALA A 269 -1.86 -21.01 6.39
C ALA A 269 -2.85 -19.87 6.67
N LYS A 270 -2.67 -19.11 7.77
CA LYS A 270 -3.50 -17.93 8.10
C LYS A 270 -3.37 -16.85 7.03
N ILE A 271 -2.15 -16.47 6.67
CA ILE A 271 -1.90 -15.42 5.66
C ILE A 271 -2.41 -15.86 4.29
N SER A 272 -2.20 -17.12 3.89
CA SER A 272 -2.70 -17.65 2.62
C SER A 272 -4.24 -17.61 2.52
N ARG A 273 -4.95 -17.91 3.61
CA ARG A 273 -6.42 -17.79 3.63
C ARG A 273 -6.88 -16.35 3.50
N LEU A 274 -6.22 -15.39 4.19
CA LEU A 274 -6.54 -13.96 4.09
C LEU A 274 -6.24 -13.44 2.68
N HIS A 275 -5.13 -13.85 2.10
CA HIS A 275 -4.78 -13.52 0.71
C HIS A 275 -5.85 -14.04 -0.25
N ASN A 276 -6.21 -15.34 -0.16
CA ASN A 276 -7.25 -15.89 -1.02
C ASN A 276 -8.59 -15.18 -0.84
N LYS A 277 -9.00 -14.87 0.40
CA LYS A 277 -10.22 -14.10 0.67
C LYS A 277 -10.23 -12.74 -0.04
N ALA A 278 -9.09 -12.02 -0.03
CA ALA A 278 -8.97 -10.75 -0.73
C ALA A 278 -9.02 -10.91 -2.25
N VAL A 279 -8.41 -11.95 -2.81
CA VAL A 279 -8.46 -12.28 -4.24
C VAL A 279 -9.87 -12.68 -4.65
N ASP A 280 -10.56 -13.53 -3.90
CA ASP A 280 -11.93 -13.94 -4.17
C ASP A 280 -12.89 -12.76 -4.13
N PHE A 281 -12.74 -11.86 -3.15
CA PHE A 281 -13.49 -10.61 -3.09
C PHE A 281 -13.24 -9.72 -4.32
N SER A 282 -11.97 -9.51 -4.69
CA SER A 282 -11.60 -8.77 -5.89
C SER A 282 -12.17 -9.40 -7.16
N SER A 283 -12.19 -10.74 -7.24
CA SER A 283 -12.73 -11.50 -8.37
C SER A 283 -14.23 -11.32 -8.53
N LEU A 284 -14.96 -11.22 -7.44
CA LEU A 284 -16.39 -10.92 -7.40
C LEU A 284 -16.70 -9.50 -7.90
N CYS A 285 -15.81 -8.55 -7.62
CA CYS A 285 -16.00 -7.13 -7.97
C CYS A 285 -15.54 -6.76 -9.39
N ARG A 286 -15.22 -7.72 -10.25
CA ARG A 286 -14.86 -7.45 -11.66
C ARG A 286 -16.11 -7.32 -12.53
N GLU A 287 -15.98 -6.64 -13.70
CA GLU A 287 -17.04 -6.55 -14.71
C GLU A 287 -17.56 -7.93 -15.11
N LYS A 288 -16.68 -8.89 -15.27
CA LYS A 288 -17.00 -10.32 -15.39
C LYS A 288 -16.53 -11.05 -14.17
N ILE A 289 -17.47 -11.52 -13.35
CA ILE A 289 -17.18 -12.28 -12.14
C ILE A 289 -16.28 -13.47 -12.47
N GLN A 290 -15.20 -13.61 -11.72
CA GLN A 290 -14.27 -14.72 -11.85
C GLN A 290 -14.52 -15.79 -10.78
N PRO A 291 -14.13 -17.04 -11.03
CA PRO A 291 -14.24 -18.11 -10.05
C PRO A 291 -13.48 -17.83 -8.76
N MET A 292 -13.88 -18.48 -7.68
CA MET A 292 -13.15 -18.48 -6.41
C MET A 292 -11.85 -19.28 -6.50
N GLY A 293 -10.90 -19.01 -5.59
CA GLY A 293 -9.68 -19.79 -5.44
C GLY A 293 -8.57 -19.41 -6.42
N LEU A 294 -8.69 -18.28 -7.12
CA LEU A 294 -7.68 -17.83 -8.09
C LEU A 294 -6.29 -17.67 -7.47
N ALA A 295 -6.19 -17.29 -6.19
CA ALA A 295 -4.91 -17.20 -5.51
C ALA A 295 -4.16 -18.53 -5.45
N PHE A 296 -4.88 -19.66 -5.45
CA PHE A 296 -4.31 -21.01 -5.43
C PHE A 296 -4.13 -21.63 -6.81
N THR A 297 -4.91 -21.18 -7.80
CA THR A 297 -4.95 -21.81 -9.14
C THR A 297 -4.22 -21.00 -10.21
N ALA A 298 -3.94 -19.70 -9.96
CA ALA A 298 -3.22 -18.86 -10.91
C ALA A 298 -1.80 -19.39 -11.15
N LYS A 299 -1.45 -19.53 -12.44
CA LYS A 299 -0.11 -19.96 -12.83
C LYS A 299 0.86 -18.80 -12.82
N PRO A 300 2.11 -18.98 -12.37
CA PRO A 300 3.12 -17.94 -12.43
C PRO A 300 3.49 -17.63 -13.89
N VAL A 301 3.87 -16.39 -14.13
CA VAL A 301 4.43 -15.95 -15.41
C VAL A 301 5.94 -16.19 -15.39
N VAL A 302 6.40 -17.14 -16.21
CA VAL A 302 7.83 -17.44 -16.37
C VAL A 302 8.26 -17.06 -17.78
N ILE A 303 9.26 -16.18 -17.90
CA ILE A 303 9.82 -15.67 -19.16
C ILE A 303 11.32 -15.94 -19.26
#